data_3873f916d62521652287bbf7252690ce
#
_entry.id   3873f916d62521652287bbf7252690ce
#
_cell.length_a   1.000
_cell.length_b   1.000
_cell.length_c   1.000
_cell.angle_alpha   90.00
_cell.angle_beta   90.00
_cell.angle_gamma   90.00
#
_symmetry.space_group_name_H-M   'P 1'
#
loop_
_entity.id
_entity.type
_entity.pdbx_description
1 polymer ?
#
loop_
_entity_poly.entity_id
_entity_poly.type
_entity_poly.pdbx_seq_one_letter_code
_entity_poly.pdbx_strand_id
1 'polypeptide(L)'
;MDISAEDIAALDARHIWHPYAEPGEPTLVVDSAAGVHLTLADGTTLIDAMSSWWAAAHGHGHPRLKAAAAAQIERMSHVMFGGLTHEPAARLTRNLMELTRGDFEQVFYSDSGSVSVEVAIKMALQYARGLGHPERTKMLTWRSGYHGDTFAAMSVCDPEGGMHSMWTGTLAQQIFAPAPPTRGAS
;
A
#
# COMPACT_ATOMS: atom_id res chain seq x y z
N MET A 1 -27.52 12.90 12.37
CA MET A 1 -28.54 12.58 11.35
C MET A 1 -27.94 11.43 10.57
N ASP A 2 -28.57 10.28 10.60
CA ASP A 2 -28.14 9.15 9.79
C ASP A 2 -28.43 9.47 8.32
N ILE A 3 -27.47 9.31 7.47
CA ILE A 3 -27.60 9.52 6.04
C ILE A 3 -28.15 8.23 5.40
N SER A 4 -29.15 8.34 4.53
CA SER A 4 -29.74 7.15 3.88
C SER A 4 -28.77 6.54 2.86
N ALA A 5 -28.94 5.24 2.55
CA ALA A 5 -28.15 4.56 1.53
C ALA A 5 -28.31 5.24 0.13
N GLU A 6 -29.49 5.72 -0.17
CA GLU A 6 -29.77 6.48 -1.41
C GLU A 6 -29.02 7.79 -1.44
N ASP A 7 -28.99 8.54 -0.34
CA ASP A 7 -28.23 9.78 -0.23
C ASP A 7 -26.71 9.51 -0.29
N ILE A 8 -26.23 8.43 0.33
CA ILE A 8 -24.81 8.02 0.23
C ILE A 8 -24.47 7.78 -1.24
N ALA A 9 -25.22 6.94 -1.95
CA ALA A 9 -24.99 6.64 -3.35
C ALA A 9 -25.05 7.89 -4.25
N ALA A 10 -26.01 8.79 -3.98
CA ALA A 10 -26.15 10.04 -4.73
C ALA A 10 -24.98 11.02 -4.50
N LEU A 11 -24.51 11.14 -3.26
CA LEU A 11 -23.35 11.96 -2.92
C LEU A 11 -22.05 11.37 -3.51
N ASP A 12 -21.91 10.06 -3.45
CA ASP A 12 -20.78 9.31 -4.00
C ASP A 12 -20.68 9.55 -5.51
N ALA A 13 -21.71 9.23 -6.26
CA ALA A 13 -21.75 9.40 -7.70
C ALA A 13 -21.47 10.84 -8.15
N ARG A 14 -21.83 11.83 -7.34
CA ARG A 14 -21.67 13.25 -7.65
C ARG A 14 -20.30 13.81 -7.28
N HIS A 15 -19.68 13.32 -6.20
CA HIS A 15 -18.57 14.01 -5.56
C HIS A 15 -17.34 13.14 -5.29
N ILE A 16 -17.43 11.81 -5.43
CA ILE A 16 -16.30 10.91 -5.21
C ILE A 16 -15.83 10.35 -6.54
N TRP A 17 -14.55 10.48 -6.81
CA TRP A 17 -13.91 9.85 -7.96
C TRP A 17 -13.17 8.60 -7.49
N HIS A 18 -13.68 7.44 -7.84
CA HIS A 18 -13.09 6.17 -7.49
C HIS A 18 -11.84 5.85 -8.32
N PRO A 19 -10.84 5.14 -7.74
CA PRO A 19 -9.72 4.64 -8.50
C PRO A 19 -10.19 3.70 -9.63
N TYR A 20 -9.61 3.85 -10.81
CA TYR A 20 -9.86 3.00 -11.99
C TYR A 20 -11.32 3.02 -12.51
N ALA A 21 -12.09 4.03 -12.15
CA ALA A 21 -13.47 4.20 -12.59
C ALA A 21 -13.68 5.56 -13.25
N GLU A 22 -14.69 5.68 -14.09
CA GLU A 22 -15.15 6.97 -14.59
C GLU A 22 -16.00 7.69 -13.52
N PRO A 23 -15.94 9.05 -13.44
CA PRO A 23 -16.79 9.78 -12.52
C PRO A 23 -18.26 9.50 -12.74
N GLY A 24 -18.99 9.17 -11.66
CA GLY A 24 -20.43 8.91 -11.68
C GLY A 24 -20.82 7.47 -11.99
N GLU A 25 -19.87 6.55 -12.10
CA GLU A 25 -20.20 5.12 -12.17
C GLU A 25 -20.96 4.65 -10.90
N PRO A 26 -21.96 3.76 -11.04
CA PRO A 26 -22.70 3.25 -9.91
C PRO A 26 -21.81 2.50 -8.92
N THR A 27 -21.96 2.80 -7.64
CA THR A 27 -21.23 2.13 -6.57
C THR A 27 -22.17 1.34 -5.66
N LEU A 28 -21.64 0.32 -4.99
CA LEU A 28 -22.37 -0.47 -3.99
C LEU A 28 -22.13 0.13 -2.61
N VAL A 29 -23.22 0.46 -1.91
CA VAL A 29 -23.13 0.98 -0.54
C VAL A 29 -22.97 -0.19 0.43
N VAL A 30 -21.79 -0.31 1.02
CA VAL A 30 -21.49 -1.32 2.03
C VAL A 30 -21.88 -0.79 3.40
N ASP A 31 -22.72 -1.56 4.12
CA ASP A 31 -23.14 -1.27 5.48
C ASP A 31 -22.15 -1.83 6.50
N SER A 32 -21.79 -3.09 6.34
CA SER A 32 -20.91 -3.79 7.30
C SER A 32 -20.07 -4.87 6.64
N ALA A 33 -19.05 -5.35 7.36
CA ALA A 33 -18.19 -6.43 6.89
C ALA A 33 -17.76 -7.34 8.04
N ALA A 34 -17.72 -8.66 7.78
CA ALA A 34 -17.25 -9.66 8.75
C ALA A 34 -16.65 -10.89 8.05
N GLY A 35 -15.47 -11.32 8.50
CA GLY A 35 -14.76 -12.43 7.87
C GLY A 35 -14.47 -12.13 6.40
N VAL A 36 -15.01 -12.93 5.49
CA VAL A 36 -14.87 -12.73 4.03
C VAL A 36 -16.08 -12.07 3.39
N HIS A 37 -17.06 -11.65 4.18
CA HIS A 37 -18.33 -11.14 3.66
C HIS A 37 -18.46 -9.63 3.84
N LEU A 38 -19.02 -9.00 2.82
CA LEU A 38 -19.52 -7.63 2.86
C LEU A 38 -21.06 -7.69 2.86
N THR A 39 -21.69 -6.92 3.73
CA THR A 39 -23.15 -6.73 3.72
C THR A 39 -23.45 -5.35 3.15
N LEU A 40 -24.26 -5.32 2.09
CA LEU A 40 -24.69 -4.08 1.46
C LEU A 40 -25.86 -3.45 2.25
N ALA A 41 -26.12 -2.20 2.02
CA ALA A 41 -27.21 -1.46 2.66
C ALA A 41 -28.61 -2.01 2.37
N ASP A 42 -28.80 -2.77 1.28
CA ASP A 42 -30.01 -3.49 0.94
C ASP A 42 -30.13 -4.87 1.59
N GLY A 43 -29.14 -5.27 2.39
CA GLY A 43 -29.04 -6.58 3.04
C GLY A 43 -28.39 -7.67 2.18
N THR A 44 -28.03 -7.40 0.94
CA THR A 44 -27.31 -8.35 0.08
C THR A 44 -25.93 -8.66 0.67
N THR A 45 -25.53 -9.93 0.66
CA THR A 45 -24.22 -10.37 1.12
C THR A 45 -23.33 -10.77 -0.05
N LEU A 46 -22.12 -10.22 -0.11
CA LEU A 46 -21.09 -10.50 -1.11
C LEU A 46 -19.86 -11.13 -0.47
N ILE A 47 -19.11 -11.91 -1.23
CA ILE A 47 -17.79 -12.38 -0.85
C ILE A 47 -16.75 -11.38 -1.35
N ASP A 48 -15.94 -10.83 -0.45
CA ASP A 48 -14.78 -10.01 -0.79
C ASP A 48 -13.60 -10.90 -1.24
N ALA A 49 -13.66 -11.36 -2.48
CA ALA A 49 -12.65 -12.25 -3.06
C ALA A 49 -11.30 -11.55 -3.30
N MET A 50 -11.27 -10.21 -3.30
CA MET A 50 -10.06 -9.41 -3.42
C MET A 50 -9.45 -9.03 -2.08
N SER A 51 -10.09 -9.40 -0.95
CA SER A 51 -9.69 -9.00 0.40
C SER A 51 -9.44 -7.50 0.52
N SER A 52 -10.29 -6.68 -0.12
CA SER A 52 -10.20 -5.22 -0.18
C SER A 52 -8.77 -4.75 -0.53
N TRP A 53 -8.26 -5.22 -1.68
CA TRP A 53 -6.87 -5.02 -2.12
C TRP A 53 -5.83 -5.44 -1.06
N TRP A 54 -6.04 -6.65 -0.51
CA TRP A 54 -5.17 -7.31 0.49
C TRP A 54 -5.17 -6.66 1.88
N ALA A 55 -5.92 -5.58 2.10
CA ALA A 55 -6.03 -4.94 3.42
C ALA A 55 -6.70 -5.85 4.46
N ALA A 56 -7.63 -6.70 4.03
CA ALA A 56 -8.36 -7.63 4.89
C ALA A 56 -7.73 -9.04 4.94
N ALA A 57 -6.39 -9.14 4.99
CA ALA A 57 -5.65 -10.42 4.98
C ALA A 57 -6.07 -11.41 6.09
N HIS A 58 -6.60 -10.92 7.22
CA HIS A 58 -7.12 -11.73 8.33
C HIS A 58 -8.66 -11.77 8.38
N GLY A 59 -9.31 -11.32 7.31
CA GLY A 59 -10.75 -11.08 7.26
C GLY A 59 -11.18 -9.78 7.94
N HIS A 60 -12.35 -9.32 7.56
CA HIS A 60 -12.95 -8.11 8.12
C HIS A 60 -13.31 -8.30 9.59
N GLY A 61 -13.05 -7.30 10.39
CA GLY A 61 -13.49 -7.27 11.79
C GLY A 61 -12.86 -8.32 12.71
N HIS A 62 -11.65 -8.82 12.38
CA HIS A 62 -10.98 -9.84 13.21
C HIS A 62 -10.92 -9.42 14.70
N PRO A 63 -11.45 -10.24 15.66
CA PRO A 63 -11.67 -9.79 17.03
C PRO A 63 -10.41 -9.29 17.75
N ARG A 64 -9.29 -9.98 17.57
CA ARG A 64 -8.01 -9.57 18.17
C ARG A 64 -7.50 -8.24 17.63
N LEU A 65 -7.65 -7.99 16.32
CA LEU A 65 -7.23 -6.72 15.71
C LEU A 65 -8.11 -5.58 16.17
N LYS A 66 -9.43 -5.77 16.20
CA LYS A 66 -10.38 -4.77 16.73
C LYS A 66 -10.07 -4.42 18.19
N ALA A 67 -9.88 -5.42 19.05
CA ALA A 67 -9.59 -5.21 20.45
C ALA A 67 -8.26 -4.47 20.65
N ALA A 68 -7.21 -4.84 19.91
CA ALA A 68 -5.91 -4.19 19.99
C ALA A 68 -5.97 -2.73 19.52
N ALA A 69 -6.66 -2.46 18.42
CA ALA A 69 -6.86 -1.10 17.90
C ALA A 69 -7.64 -0.23 18.90
N ALA A 70 -8.76 -0.71 19.44
CA ALA A 70 -9.57 0.01 20.41
C ALA A 70 -8.76 0.34 21.68
N ALA A 71 -8.05 -0.63 22.24
CA ALA A 71 -7.22 -0.42 23.43
C ALA A 71 -6.08 0.57 23.16
N GLN A 72 -5.50 0.59 21.96
CA GLN A 72 -4.47 1.56 21.64
C GLN A 72 -5.03 2.97 21.44
N ILE A 73 -6.20 3.11 20.81
CA ILE A 73 -6.88 4.42 20.62
C ILE A 73 -7.21 5.04 21.97
N GLU A 74 -7.71 4.26 22.95
CA GLU A 74 -7.97 4.73 24.31
C GLU A 74 -6.72 5.26 25.02
N ARG A 75 -5.55 4.69 24.74
CA ARG A 75 -4.28 5.16 25.34
C ARG A 75 -3.71 6.36 24.57
N MET A 76 -3.66 6.25 23.25
CA MET A 76 -3.03 7.24 22.37
C MET A 76 -3.27 6.83 20.90
N SER A 77 -3.96 7.65 20.15
CA SER A 77 -4.24 7.41 18.74
C SER A 77 -3.01 7.68 17.84
N HIS A 78 -2.27 8.75 18.14
CA HIS A 78 -1.11 9.16 17.37
C HIS A 78 -0.14 9.99 18.21
N VAL A 79 1.15 9.87 17.88
CA VAL A 79 2.22 10.78 18.27
C VAL A 79 3.24 10.86 17.13
N MET A 80 3.79 12.04 16.90
CA MET A 80 4.83 12.22 15.87
C MET A 80 6.06 11.36 16.18
N PHE A 81 6.70 10.81 15.14
CA PHE A 81 7.90 9.96 15.27
C PHE A 81 9.22 10.75 15.27
N GLY A 82 9.16 12.07 15.19
CA GLY A 82 10.31 12.97 15.28
C GLY A 82 10.78 13.15 16.73
N GLY A 83 11.69 12.29 17.17
CA GLY A 83 12.25 12.32 18.53
C GLY A 83 11.38 11.65 19.60
N LEU A 84 10.22 11.11 19.24
CA LEU A 84 9.34 10.35 20.12
C LEU A 84 9.19 8.91 19.63
N THR A 85 8.84 8.01 20.55
CA THR A 85 8.54 6.61 20.24
C THR A 85 7.43 6.07 21.13
N HIS A 86 6.92 4.88 20.83
CA HIS A 86 5.86 4.24 21.60
C HIS A 86 5.95 2.70 21.54
N GLU A 87 5.33 2.04 22.50
CA GLU A 87 5.38 0.59 22.63
C GLU A 87 4.99 -0.20 21.39
N PRO A 88 3.89 0.09 20.65
CA PRO A 88 3.56 -0.63 19.43
C PRO A 88 4.67 -0.63 18.38
N ALA A 89 5.33 0.50 18.16
CA ALA A 89 6.44 0.59 17.20
C ALA A 89 7.65 -0.25 17.65
N ALA A 90 8.05 -0.14 18.93
CA ALA A 90 9.16 -0.92 19.46
C ALA A 90 8.88 -2.43 19.40
N ARG A 91 7.64 -2.85 19.71
CA ARG A 91 7.22 -4.25 19.62
C ARG A 91 7.23 -4.75 18.17
N LEU A 92 6.72 -3.96 17.22
CA LEU A 92 6.76 -4.29 15.81
C LEU A 92 8.20 -4.41 15.30
N THR A 93 9.09 -3.46 15.66
CA THR A 93 10.51 -3.52 15.33
C THR A 93 11.14 -4.83 15.80
N ARG A 94 10.93 -5.19 17.07
CA ARG A 94 11.45 -6.45 17.62
C ARG A 94 10.97 -7.66 16.80
N ASN A 95 9.68 -7.75 16.51
CA ASN A 95 9.12 -8.85 15.75
C ASN A 95 9.68 -8.92 14.32
N LEU A 96 9.92 -7.77 13.68
CA LEU A 96 10.55 -7.70 12.35
C LEU A 96 12.02 -8.17 12.41
N MET A 97 12.78 -7.76 13.43
CA MET A 97 14.17 -8.22 13.62
C MET A 97 14.23 -9.74 13.83
N GLU A 98 13.32 -10.30 14.64
CA GLU A 98 13.21 -11.74 14.85
C GLU A 98 12.85 -12.49 13.56
N LEU A 99 11.86 -11.97 12.80
CA LEU A 99 11.42 -12.55 11.53
C LEU A 99 12.51 -12.58 10.47
N THR A 100 13.33 -11.54 10.41
CA THR A 100 14.45 -11.39 9.47
C THR A 100 15.77 -12.00 10.00
N ARG A 101 15.74 -12.69 11.15
CA ARG A 101 16.89 -13.33 11.78
C ARG A 101 18.10 -12.41 12.00
N GLY A 102 17.84 -11.10 12.16
CA GLY A 102 18.89 -10.11 12.35
C GLY A 102 19.63 -9.68 11.08
N ASP A 103 19.13 -10.02 9.89
CA ASP A 103 19.72 -9.57 8.62
C ASP A 103 19.66 -8.05 8.42
N PHE A 104 18.79 -7.36 9.19
CA PHE A 104 18.64 -5.91 9.16
C PHE A 104 18.83 -5.32 10.55
N GLU A 105 19.42 -4.12 10.62
CA GLU A 105 19.66 -3.41 11.89
C GLU A 105 18.67 -2.28 12.15
N GLN A 106 18.04 -1.77 11.11
CA GLN A 106 17.17 -0.58 11.17
C GLN A 106 15.85 -0.81 10.47
N VAL A 107 14.79 -0.21 11.02
CA VAL A 107 13.45 -0.17 10.42
C VAL A 107 13.05 1.28 10.21
N PHE A 108 12.59 1.59 9.00
CA PHE A 108 11.94 2.85 8.69
C PHE A 108 10.46 2.62 8.41
N TYR A 109 9.59 3.27 9.18
CA TYR A 109 8.14 3.18 9.00
C TYR A 109 7.63 4.24 8.05
N SER A 110 6.69 3.85 7.18
CA SER A 110 6.03 4.74 6.23
C SER A 110 4.56 4.37 6.06
N ASP A 111 3.79 5.26 5.44
CA ASP A 111 2.33 5.17 5.39
C ASP A 111 1.79 4.17 4.36
N SER A 112 2.58 3.83 3.34
CA SER A 112 2.17 2.90 2.29
C SER A 112 3.36 2.20 1.65
N GLY A 113 3.11 1.15 0.85
CA GLY A 113 4.13 0.48 0.04
C GLY A 113 4.79 1.42 -0.96
N SER A 114 4.01 2.28 -1.63
CA SER A 114 4.53 3.28 -2.55
C SER A 114 5.51 4.24 -1.86
N VAL A 115 5.15 4.76 -0.69
CA VAL A 115 6.03 5.63 0.11
C VAL A 115 7.27 4.87 0.60
N SER A 116 7.14 3.59 0.97
CA SER A 116 8.29 2.76 1.33
C SER A 116 9.31 2.66 0.18
N VAL A 117 8.82 2.45 -1.06
CA VAL A 117 9.69 2.41 -2.25
C VAL A 117 10.31 3.77 -2.55
N GLU A 118 9.56 4.87 -2.42
CA GLU A 118 10.10 6.24 -2.54
C GLU A 118 11.27 6.48 -1.57
N VAL A 119 11.09 6.07 -0.31
CA VAL A 119 12.14 6.22 0.72
C VAL A 119 13.34 5.32 0.40
N ALA A 120 13.11 4.06 -0.01
CA ALA A 120 14.18 3.14 -0.38
C ALA A 120 15.03 3.67 -1.56
N ILE A 121 14.38 4.24 -2.59
CA ILE A 121 15.09 4.90 -3.71
C ILE A 121 15.93 6.06 -3.21
N LYS A 122 15.38 6.95 -2.36
CA LYS A 122 16.14 8.07 -1.78
C LYS A 122 17.32 7.60 -0.96
N MET A 123 17.16 6.56 -0.13
CA MET A 123 18.24 5.96 0.66
C MET A 123 19.33 5.39 -0.24
N ALA A 124 18.99 4.66 -1.29
CA ALA A 124 19.95 4.09 -2.24
C ALA A 124 20.78 5.18 -2.95
N LEU A 125 20.13 6.25 -3.39
CA LEU A 125 20.82 7.38 -4.04
C LEU A 125 21.72 8.12 -3.05
N GLN A 126 21.25 8.35 -1.82
CA GLN A 126 22.05 9.01 -0.78
C GLN A 126 23.24 8.16 -0.37
N TYR A 127 23.06 6.86 -0.25
CA TYR A 127 24.12 5.91 0.04
C TYR A 127 25.21 5.93 -1.05
N ALA A 128 24.81 5.86 -2.31
CA ALA A 128 25.76 5.96 -3.43
C ALA A 128 26.58 7.25 -3.39
N ARG A 129 25.92 8.39 -3.13
CA ARG A 129 26.60 9.70 -2.96
C ARG A 129 27.57 9.70 -1.79
N GLY A 130 27.18 9.12 -0.65
CA GLY A 130 28.02 8.98 0.54
C GLY A 130 29.28 8.15 0.30
N LEU A 131 29.22 7.19 -0.63
CA LEU A 131 30.36 6.38 -1.08
C LEU A 131 31.21 7.07 -2.17
N GLY A 132 30.90 8.31 -2.54
CA GLY A 132 31.64 9.06 -3.58
C GLY A 132 31.19 8.75 -5.02
N HIS A 133 29.99 8.18 -5.20
CA HIS A 133 29.41 7.84 -6.50
C HIS A 133 28.15 8.65 -6.82
N PRO A 134 28.24 10.00 -6.91
CA PRO A 134 27.07 10.85 -7.19
C PRO A 134 26.49 10.65 -8.60
N GLU A 135 27.25 10.06 -9.52
CA GLU A 135 26.80 9.69 -10.87
C GLU A 135 25.81 8.53 -10.90
N ARG A 136 25.71 7.74 -9.84
CA ARG A 136 24.75 6.64 -9.71
C ARG A 136 23.37 7.19 -9.37
N THR A 137 22.63 7.56 -10.40
CA THR A 137 21.30 8.21 -10.28
C THR A 137 20.15 7.34 -10.76
N LYS A 138 20.44 6.13 -11.24
CA LYS A 138 19.43 5.20 -11.77
C LYS A 138 19.33 3.96 -10.91
N MET A 139 18.08 3.43 -10.81
CA MET A 139 17.79 2.13 -10.24
C MET A 139 17.90 1.05 -11.30
N LEU A 140 18.34 -0.14 -10.89
CA LEU A 140 18.21 -1.37 -11.66
C LEU A 140 17.02 -2.15 -11.11
N THR A 141 16.09 -2.49 -11.98
CA THR A 141 14.90 -3.30 -11.68
C THR A 141 14.68 -4.33 -12.79
N TRP A 142 13.63 -5.11 -12.74
CA TRP A 142 13.27 -6.09 -13.76
C TRP A 142 11.90 -5.86 -14.34
N ARG A 143 11.67 -6.37 -15.54
CA ARG A 143 10.37 -6.35 -16.21
C ARG A 143 9.32 -7.13 -15.42
N SER A 144 8.04 -6.84 -15.63
CA SER A 144 6.89 -7.44 -14.97
C SER A 144 6.81 -7.15 -13.45
N GLY A 145 7.54 -6.14 -12.95
CA GLY A 145 7.49 -5.70 -11.55
C GLY A 145 6.42 -4.63 -11.31
N TYR A 146 5.81 -4.66 -10.12
CA TYR A 146 4.96 -3.59 -9.60
C TYR A 146 5.48 -3.17 -8.22
N HIS A 147 5.67 -1.87 -8.01
CA HIS A 147 6.31 -1.32 -6.82
C HIS A 147 5.56 -0.13 -6.20
N GLY A 148 4.39 0.20 -6.71
CA GLY A 148 3.53 1.26 -6.20
C GLY A 148 3.14 2.29 -7.25
N ASP A 149 2.31 3.27 -6.85
CA ASP A 149 1.62 4.22 -7.73
C ASP A 149 2.10 5.66 -7.59
N THR A 150 3.09 5.95 -6.76
CA THR A 150 3.76 7.26 -6.75
C THR A 150 4.83 7.32 -7.83
N PHE A 151 5.21 8.50 -8.31
CA PHE A 151 6.02 8.67 -9.52
C PHE A 151 7.36 7.96 -9.48
N ALA A 152 8.10 7.98 -8.37
CA ALA A 152 9.36 7.25 -8.33
C ALA A 152 9.13 5.74 -8.20
N ALA A 153 8.11 5.29 -7.48
CA ALA A 153 7.69 3.88 -7.45
C ALA A 153 7.25 3.40 -8.84
N MET A 154 6.45 4.19 -9.56
CA MET A 154 6.05 3.90 -10.94
C MET A 154 7.25 3.81 -11.88
N SER A 155 8.30 4.62 -11.67
CA SER A 155 9.50 4.62 -12.52
C SER A 155 10.28 3.32 -12.49
N VAL A 156 10.11 2.51 -11.45
CA VAL A 156 10.72 1.17 -11.30
C VAL A 156 9.74 0.03 -11.59
N CYS A 157 8.47 0.32 -11.90
CA CYS A 157 7.50 -0.65 -12.41
C CYS A 157 7.72 -0.93 -13.89
N ASP A 158 7.14 -2.04 -14.40
CA ASP A 158 7.22 -2.36 -15.83
C ASP A 158 6.64 -1.23 -16.69
N PRO A 159 7.42 -0.64 -17.59
CA PRO A 159 6.96 0.49 -18.41
C PRO A 159 6.03 0.11 -19.56
N GLU A 160 5.97 -1.17 -19.95
CA GLU A 160 5.24 -1.63 -21.13
C GLU A 160 4.04 -2.50 -20.78
N GLY A 161 4.18 -3.39 -19.81
CA GLY A 161 3.16 -4.38 -19.44
C GLY A 161 2.24 -3.96 -18.29
N GLY A 162 2.46 -2.80 -17.68
CA GLY A 162 1.75 -2.35 -16.51
C GLY A 162 0.73 -1.25 -16.78
N MET A 163 -0.09 -0.96 -15.76
CA MET A 163 -1.06 0.14 -15.80
C MET A 163 -0.42 1.55 -15.83
N HIS A 164 0.90 1.63 -15.77
CA HIS A 164 1.65 2.89 -15.76
C HIS A 164 2.16 3.33 -17.14
N SER A 165 1.85 2.60 -18.20
CA SER A 165 2.29 2.91 -19.59
C SER A 165 1.86 4.31 -20.06
N MET A 166 0.73 4.81 -19.57
CA MET A 166 0.23 6.18 -19.83
C MET A 166 1.24 7.27 -19.41
N TRP A 167 2.10 6.99 -18.45
CA TRP A 167 3.08 7.93 -17.90
C TRP A 167 4.46 7.80 -18.53
N THR A 168 4.60 6.96 -19.56
CA THR A 168 5.86 6.79 -20.29
C THR A 168 6.33 8.13 -20.85
N GLY A 169 7.60 8.47 -20.60
CA GLY A 169 8.18 9.75 -20.98
C GLY A 169 8.06 10.86 -19.93
N THR A 170 7.19 10.71 -18.92
CA THR A 170 7.09 11.64 -17.78
C THR A 170 7.91 11.14 -16.58
N LEU A 171 7.96 9.82 -16.40
CA LEU A 171 8.68 9.18 -15.29
C LEU A 171 10.19 9.18 -15.53
N ALA A 172 10.95 9.15 -14.43
CA ALA A 172 12.40 8.97 -14.49
C ALA A 172 12.75 7.65 -15.20
N GLN A 173 13.69 7.70 -16.14
CA GLN A 173 14.13 6.51 -16.87
C GLN A 173 15.10 5.68 -16.02
N GLN A 174 14.73 4.44 -15.77
CA GLN A 174 15.50 3.45 -15.01
C GLN A 174 16.08 2.37 -15.91
N ILE A 175 16.87 1.46 -15.35
CA ILE A 175 17.48 0.34 -16.05
C ILE A 175 16.66 -0.91 -15.78
N PHE A 176 16.22 -1.62 -16.84
CA PHE A 176 15.40 -2.81 -16.72
C PHE A 176 16.15 -4.05 -17.19
N ALA A 177 16.29 -5.01 -16.30
CA ALA A 177 16.65 -6.38 -16.63
C ALA A 177 15.42 -7.15 -17.13
N PRO A 178 15.59 -8.25 -17.86
CA PRO A 178 14.49 -9.14 -18.23
C PRO A 178 13.71 -9.61 -17.01
N ALA A 179 12.43 -9.95 -17.19
CA ALA A 179 11.62 -10.57 -16.15
C ALA A 179 12.27 -11.86 -15.65
N PRO A 180 12.18 -12.19 -14.35
CA PRO A 180 12.61 -13.49 -13.85
C PRO A 180 11.95 -14.63 -14.62
N PRO A 181 12.66 -15.75 -14.90
CA PRO A 181 12.07 -16.85 -15.62
C PRO A 181 10.89 -17.44 -14.84
N THR A 182 9.82 -17.78 -15.56
CA THR A 182 8.69 -18.49 -14.97
C THR A 182 9.12 -19.92 -14.57
N ARG A 183 8.55 -20.44 -13.48
CA ARG A 183 8.83 -21.82 -13.02
C ARG A 183 8.51 -22.81 -14.15
N GLY A 184 9.52 -23.50 -14.71
CA GLY A 184 9.36 -24.45 -15.82
C GLY A 184 9.74 -23.93 -17.21
N ALA A 185 10.18 -22.70 -17.36
CA ALA A 185 10.86 -22.23 -18.57
C ALA A 185 12.32 -22.69 -18.51
N SER A 186 12.63 -23.81 -19.20
CA SER A 186 13.99 -24.29 -19.47
C SER A 186 14.53 -23.63 -20.73
#